data_7158842a10546a50e7a5a9f28b2ff6b8
#
_entry.id   7158842a10546a50e7a5a9f28b2ff6b8
#
_cell.length_a   1.000
_cell.length_b   1.000
_cell.length_c   1.000
_cell.angle_alpha   90.00
_cell.angle_beta   90.00
_cell.angle_gamma   90.00
#
_symmetry.space_group_name_H-M   'P 1'
#
loop_
_entity.id
_entity.type
_entity.pdbx_description
1 polymer ?
#
loop_
_entity_poly.entity_id
_entity_poly.type
_entity_poly.pdbx_seq_one_letter_code
_entity_poly.pdbx_strand_id
1 'polypeptide(L)'
;MALSPIIDRLSPSPQMFPDCCLAISRTLITYLASILPQKPGFTISIGSGSGLLEALIAHCHPTIRVEGVEVNSSVNRYLPEEDMHVVGGTWGLHSRVPQARAWMFVYPREPKLVTKYLDAYSDKAEVIVWLGPRVDWADYEPCFRESAFSEVSLPAEVGVAPYEMLVVLQRKS
;
A
#
# COMPACT_ATOMS: atom_id res chain seq x y z
N MET A 1 -11.33 -12.70 9.17
CA MET A 1 -10.93 -12.57 10.57
C MET A 1 -11.43 -11.27 11.15
N ALA A 2 -11.67 -11.27 12.47
CA ALA A 2 -12.20 -10.09 13.14
C ALA A 2 -11.13 -9.02 13.32
N LEU A 3 -11.47 -7.77 12.97
CA LEU A 3 -10.59 -6.62 13.14
C LEU A 3 -10.70 -5.98 14.53
N SER A 4 -11.84 -6.15 15.21
CA SER A 4 -12.10 -5.44 16.46
C SER A 4 -11.01 -5.59 17.52
N PRO A 5 -10.48 -6.79 17.80
CA PRO A 5 -9.41 -6.94 18.78
C PRO A 5 -8.13 -6.20 18.39
N ILE A 6 -7.85 -6.08 17.10
CA ILE A 6 -6.68 -5.37 16.60
C ILE A 6 -6.90 -3.86 16.72
N ILE A 7 -8.08 -3.39 16.35
CA ILE A 7 -8.45 -1.97 16.45
C ILE A 7 -8.34 -1.49 17.90
N ASP A 8 -8.78 -2.30 18.85
CA ASP A 8 -8.70 -1.98 20.28
C ASP A 8 -7.26 -1.85 20.78
N ARG A 9 -6.31 -2.50 20.11
CA ARG A 9 -4.90 -2.46 20.45
C ARG A 9 -4.13 -1.35 19.73
N LEU A 10 -4.70 -0.72 18.73
CA LEU A 10 -4.03 0.36 17.99
C LEU A 10 -3.75 1.55 18.90
N SER A 11 -2.54 2.08 18.79
CA SER A 11 -2.11 3.26 19.50
C SER A 11 -1.45 4.24 18.52
N PRO A 12 -1.11 5.47 18.95
CA PRO A 12 -0.35 6.38 18.11
C PRO A 12 1.03 5.87 17.72
N SER A 13 1.60 4.96 18.53
CA SER A 13 2.93 4.38 18.27
C SER A 13 2.84 3.12 17.44
N PRO A 14 3.83 2.87 16.55
CA PRO A 14 3.84 1.66 15.73
C PRO A 14 4.04 0.40 16.58
N GLN A 15 3.34 -0.67 16.20
CA GLN A 15 3.47 -1.97 16.84
C GLN A 15 3.27 -3.07 15.80
N MET A 16 3.89 -4.23 16.07
CA MET A 16 3.79 -5.40 15.19
C MET A 16 2.51 -6.18 15.47
N PHE A 17 1.89 -6.66 14.40
CA PHE A 17 0.76 -7.58 14.47
C PHE A 17 1.09 -8.86 13.70
N PRO A 18 0.51 -10.02 14.09
CA PRO A 18 0.69 -11.24 13.32
C PRO A 18 0.28 -11.07 11.86
N ASP A 19 0.98 -11.76 10.97
CA ASP A 19 0.69 -11.80 9.54
C ASP A 19 0.87 -10.45 8.82
N CYS A 20 1.58 -9.49 9.41
CA CYS A 20 1.88 -8.22 8.78
C CYS A 20 3.35 -7.85 8.99
N CYS A 21 4.07 -7.58 7.89
CA CYS A 21 5.48 -7.20 7.96
C CYS A 21 5.68 -5.78 8.48
N LEU A 22 4.75 -4.89 8.16
CA LEU A 22 4.81 -3.49 8.54
C LEU A 22 4.29 -3.31 9.97
N ALA A 23 5.00 -2.52 10.76
CA ALA A 23 4.47 -2.06 12.05
C ALA A 23 3.35 -1.03 11.78
N ILE A 24 2.25 -1.15 12.50
CA ILE A 24 1.06 -0.33 12.26
C ILE A 24 0.78 0.54 13.49
N SER A 25 0.44 1.80 13.21
CA SER A 25 0.01 2.76 14.22
C SER A 25 -1.29 3.43 13.77
N ARG A 26 -2.03 3.98 14.72
CA ARG A 26 -3.20 4.82 14.41
C ARG A 26 -2.77 6.04 13.61
N THR A 27 -1.60 6.61 13.92
CA THR A 27 -1.03 7.75 13.20
C THR A 27 -0.81 7.42 11.72
N LEU A 28 -0.26 6.24 11.42
CA LEU A 28 -0.04 5.80 10.03
C LEU A 28 -1.36 5.68 9.27
N ILE A 29 -2.36 5.03 9.89
CA ILE A 29 -3.67 4.85 9.26
C ILE A 29 -4.30 6.22 8.95
N THR A 30 -4.26 7.15 9.89
CA THR A 30 -4.80 8.50 9.71
C THR A 30 -4.07 9.25 8.61
N TYR A 31 -2.74 9.16 8.57
CA TYR A 31 -1.94 9.80 7.52
C TYR A 31 -2.30 9.24 6.14
N LEU A 32 -2.33 7.92 6.00
CA LEU A 32 -2.69 7.29 4.72
C LEU A 32 -4.08 7.72 4.26
N ALA A 33 -5.05 7.74 5.17
CA ALA A 33 -6.40 8.20 4.84
C ALA A 33 -6.43 9.64 4.35
N SER A 34 -5.49 10.48 4.80
CA SER A 34 -5.41 11.88 4.38
C SER A 34 -4.91 12.08 2.95
N ILE A 35 -4.16 11.11 2.41
CA ILE A 35 -3.56 11.23 1.07
C ILE A 35 -4.19 10.30 0.03
N LEU A 36 -4.93 9.29 0.46
CA LEU A 36 -5.57 8.35 -0.45
C LEU A 36 -6.92 8.89 -0.95
N PRO A 37 -7.35 8.50 -2.16
CA PRO A 37 -8.58 9.02 -2.75
C PRO A 37 -9.83 8.56 -1.99
N GLN A 38 -10.84 9.43 -1.98
CA GLN A 38 -12.17 9.14 -1.47
C GLN A 38 -12.96 8.36 -2.52
N LYS A 39 -13.94 7.57 -2.06
CA LYS A 39 -14.90 6.92 -2.97
C LYS A 39 -15.58 7.98 -3.86
N PRO A 40 -15.83 7.70 -5.13
CA PRO A 40 -15.74 6.42 -5.83
C PRO A 40 -14.33 6.04 -6.30
N GLY A 41 -13.34 6.92 -6.15
CA GLY A 41 -11.96 6.57 -6.38
C GLY A 41 -11.52 5.47 -5.41
N PHE A 42 -10.50 4.71 -5.77
CA PHE A 42 -10.02 3.64 -4.91
C PHE A 42 -8.50 3.48 -5.02
N THR A 43 -7.95 2.81 -4.03
CA THR A 43 -6.53 2.48 -3.93
C THR A 43 -6.35 0.99 -4.15
N ILE A 44 -5.30 0.60 -4.86
CA ILE A 44 -4.88 -0.81 -4.94
C ILE A 44 -3.55 -0.99 -4.22
N SER A 45 -3.53 -1.95 -3.31
CA SER A 45 -2.31 -2.40 -2.64
C SER A 45 -1.78 -3.62 -3.38
N ILE A 46 -0.61 -3.47 -3.98
CA ILE A 46 0.02 -4.50 -4.80
C ILE A 46 0.91 -5.35 -3.91
N GLY A 47 0.54 -6.62 -3.73
CA GLY A 47 1.15 -7.49 -2.75
C GLY A 47 0.58 -7.25 -1.35
N SER A 48 -0.74 -7.28 -1.23
CA SER A 48 -1.44 -6.90 0.02
C SER A 48 -1.25 -7.90 1.16
N GLY A 49 -0.76 -9.11 0.90
CA GLY A 49 -0.55 -10.12 1.93
C GLY A 49 -1.84 -10.46 2.67
N SER A 50 -1.80 -10.39 4.00
CA SER A 50 -2.99 -10.67 4.81
C SER A 50 -4.11 -9.64 4.64
N GLY A 51 -3.81 -8.46 4.09
CA GLY A 51 -4.78 -7.39 3.92
C GLY A 51 -5.06 -6.61 5.21
N LEU A 52 -4.26 -6.77 6.24
CA LEU A 52 -4.52 -6.14 7.53
C LEU A 52 -4.47 -4.61 7.45
N LEU A 53 -3.41 -4.04 6.91
CA LEU A 53 -3.28 -2.58 6.78
C LEU A 53 -4.43 -2.02 5.95
N GLU A 54 -4.70 -2.66 4.82
CA GLU A 54 -5.76 -2.27 3.88
C GLU A 54 -7.14 -2.28 4.55
N ALA A 55 -7.44 -3.34 5.26
CA ALA A 55 -8.71 -3.48 5.97
C ALA A 55 -8.84 -2.48 7.12
N LEU A 56 -7.75 -2.18 7.83
CA LEU A 56 -7.77 -1.18 8.90
C LEU A 56 -8.02 0.23 8.36
N ILE A 57 -7.41 0.58 7.22
CA ILE A 57 -7.68 1.87 6.58
C ILE A 57 -9.16 1.99 6.23
N ALA A 58 -9.71 0.98 5.55
CA ALA A 58 -11.11 1.00 5.13
C ALA A 58 -12.09 1.00 6.29
N HIS A 59 -11.77 0.28 7.37
CA HIS A 59 -12.62 0.22 8.55
C HIS A 59 -12.61 1.53 9.35
N CYS A 60 -11.43 2.08 9.59
CA CYS A 60 -11.29 3.34 10.36
C CYS A 60 -11.73 4.55 9.56
N HIS A 61 -11.67 4.48 8.24
CA HIS A 61 -12.04 5.56 7.32
C HIS A 61 -12.95 5.03 6.21
N PRO A 62 -14.27 4.86 6.49
CA PRO A 62 -15.19 4.20 5.55
C PRO A 62 -15.35 4.89 4.18
N THR A 63 -14.91 6.14 4.04
CA THR A 63 -14.93 6.84 2.75
C THR A 63 -13.75 6.46 1.85
N ILE A 64 -12.78 5.69 2.36
CA ILE A 64 -11.63 5.21 1.62
C ILE A 64 -11.87 3.74 1.23
N ARG A 65 -11.71 3.43 -0.06
CA ARG A 65 -11.78 2.06 -0.55
C ARG A 65 -10.37 1.57 -0.90
N VAL A 66 -9.98 0.43 -0.33
CA VAL A 66 -8.70 -0.21 -0.63
C VAL A 66 -8.96 -1.64 -1.10
N GLU A 67 -8.40 -1.97 -2.25
CA GLU A 67 -8.44 -3.31 -2.82
C GLU A 67 -7.01 -3.88 -2.83
N GLY A 68 -6.89 -5.19 -2.78
CA GLY A 68 -5.59 -5.85 -2.78
C GLY A 68 -5.36 -6.70 -4.02
N VAL A 69 -4.10 -6.85 -4.40
CA VAL A 69 -3.66 -7.80 -5.44
C VAL A 69 -2.64 -8.73 -4.83
N GLU A 70 -2.84 -10.03 -5.01
CA GLU A 70 -1.94 -11.06 -4.45
C GLU A 70 -1.81 -12.23 -5.42
N VAL A 71 -0.71 -12.98 -5.33
CA VAL A 71 -0.50 -14.18 -6.14
C VAL A 71 -1.19 -15.41 -5.53
N ASN A 72 -1.40 -15.42 -4.23
CA ASN A 72 -2.02 -16.53 -3.51
C ASN A 72 -3.18 -16.00 -2.67
N SER A 73 -4.40 -16.41 -3.03
CA SER A 73 -5.61 -15.99 -2.33
C SER A 73 -5.66 -16.46 -0.86
N SER A 74 -4.95 -17.52 -0.53
CA SER A 74 -4.97 -18.09 0.82
C SER A 74 -4.26 -17.22 1.86
N VAL A 75 -3.45 -16.24 1.46
CA VAL A 75 -2.76 -15.34 2.39
C VAL A 75 -3.67 -14.24 2.91
N ASN A 76 -4.73 -13.89 2.16
CA ASN A 76 -5.68 -12.86 2.58
C ASN A 76 -6.52 -13.34 3.77
N ARG A 77 -6.59 -12.52 4.81
CA ARG A 77 -7.34 -12.82 6.03
C ARG A 77 -8.34 -11.73 6.39
N TYR A 78 -8.12 -10.51 5.95
CA TYR A 78 -8.83 -9.34 6.46
C TYR A 78 -9.63 -8.58 5.40
N LEU A 79 -9.21 -8.58 4.14
CA LEU A 79 -9.98 -7.93 3.07
C LEU A 79 -11.18 -8.81 2.68
N PRO A 80 -12.36 -8.18 2.42
CA PRO A 80 -13.47 -8.90 1.80
C PRO A 80 -13.06 -9.52 0.48
N GLU A 81 -13.66 -10.65 0.13
CA GLU A 81 -13.31 -11.39 -1.08
C GLU A 81 -13.48 -10.53 -2.36
N GLU A 82 -14.51 -9.69 -2.39
CA GLU A 82 -14.78 -8.79 -3.50
C GLU A 82 -13.70 -7.70 -3.68
N ASP A 83 -12.92 -7.42 -2.64
CA ASP A 83 -11.85 -6.43 -2.68
C ASP A 83 -10.48 -7.07 -2.88
N MET A 84 -10.43 -8.37 -3.12
CA MET A 84 -9.20 -9.12 -3.27
C MET A 84 -9.08 -9.68 -4.69
N HIS A 85 -7.99 -9.35 -5.37
CA HIS A 85 -7.72 -9.78 -6.74
C HIS A 85 -6.51 -10.69 -6.78
N VAL A 86 -6.59 -11.78 -7.54
CA VAL A 86 -5.53 -12.77 -7.65
C VAL A 86 -4.93 -12.73 -9.05
N VAL A 87 -3.60 -12.78 -9.13
CA VAL A 87 -2.85 -12.89 -10.37
C VAL A 87 -2.13 -14.23 -10.45
N GLY A 88 -1.79 -14.67 -11.67
CA GLY A 88 -1.26 -16.01 -11.93
C GLY A 88 0.19 -16.25 -11.53
N GLY A 89 0.88 -15.25 -11.00
CA GLY A 89 2.28 -15.36 -10.55
C GLY A 89 2.84 -14.01 -10.15
N THR A 90 4.05 -14.01 -9.58
CA THR A 90 4.72 -12.79 -9.08
C THR A 90 4.77 -11.67 -10.13
N TRP A 91 4.89 -12.03 -11.40
CA TRP A 91 4.99 -11.08 -12.50
C TRP A 91 3.64 -10.80 -13.18
N GLY A 92 2.55 -11.40 -12.68
CA GLY A 92 1.22 -11.18 -13.23
C GLY A 92 0.72 -9.76 -12.91
N LEU A 93 0.09 -9.14 -13.90
CA LEU A 93 -0.54 -7.83 -13.77
C LEU A 93 -2.06 -8.01 -13.78
N HIS A 94 -2.76 -7.35 -12.86
CA HIS A 94 -4.22 -7.44 -12.81
C HIS A 94 -4.85 -6.25 -13.52
N SER A 95 -5.86 -6.52 -14.34
CA SER A 95 -6.54 -5.51 -15.17
C SER A 95 -7.30 -4.44 -14.36
N ARG A 96 -7.54 -4.68 -13.09
CA ARG A 96 -8.18 -3.71 -12.19
C ARG A 96 -7.23 -2.57 -11.81
N VAL A 97 -5.92 -2.84 -11.78
CA VAL A 97 -4.90 -1.88 -11.33
C VAL A 97 -4.91 -0.56 -12.10
N PRO A 98 -5.03 -0.56 -13.45
CA PRO A 98 -5.03 0.71 -14.19
C PRO A 98 -6.22 1.62 -13.89
N GLN A 99 -7.25 1.12 -13.23
CA GLN A 99 -8.43 1.91 -12.87
C GLN A 99 -8.28 2.62 -11.52
N ALA A 100 -7.29 2.25 -10.71
CA ALA A 100 -7.07 2.84 -9.40
C ALA A 100 -6.43 4.22 -9.51
N ARG A 101 -6.85 5.13 -8.62
CA ARG A 101 -6.26 6.47 -8.52
C ARG A 101 -5.02 6.52 -7.65
N ALA A 102 -4.85 5.52 -6.80
CA ALA A 102 -3.67 5.41 -5.94
C ALA A 102 -3.19 3.97 -5.88
N TRP A 103 -1.89 3.80 -5.71
CA TRP A 103 -1.28 2.51 -5.51
C TRP A 103 -0.49 2.50 -4.20
N MET A 104 -0.46 1.36 -3.53
CA MET A 104 0.43 1.11 -2.41
C MET A 104 1.32 -0.08 -2.69
N PHE A 105 2.60 0.06 -2.39
CA PHE A 105 3.57 -1.02 -2.36
C PHE A 105 4.06 -1.14 -0.92
N VAL A 106 3.59 -2.16 -0.22
CA VAL A 106 3.96 -2.39 1.18
C VAL A 106 4.86 -3.60 1.25
N TYR A 107 6.10 -3.42 1.66
CA TYR A 107 7.11 -4.48 1.69
C TYR A 107 7.18 -5.24 0.36
N PRO A 108 7.32 -4.54 -0.77
CA PRO A 108 7.42 -5.21 -2.07
C PRO A 108 8.67 -6.08 -2.12
N ARG A 109 8.57 -7.20 -2.82
CA ARG A 109 9.65 -8.20 -2.86
C ARG A 109 10.78 -7.83 -3.81
N GLU A 110 10.45 -7.19 -4.94
CA GLU A 110 11.41 -6.92 -6.00
C GLU A 110 11.12 -5.59 -6.71
N PRO A 111 12.17 -4.78 -6.96
CA PRO A 111 12.02 -3.53 -7.72
C PRO A 111 11.46 -3.73 -9.12
N LYS A 112 11.78 -4.85 -9.78
CA LYS A 112 11.29 -5.14 -11.14
C LYS A 112 9.76 -5.20 -11.21
N LEU A 113 9.09 -5.66 -10.16
CA LEU A 113 7.64 -5.70 -10.11
C LEU A 113 7.06 -4.28 -10.12
N VAL A 114 7.67 -3.39 -9.34
CA VAL A 114 7.27 -1.97 -9.29
C VAL A 114 7.42 -1.33 -10.67
N THR A 115 8.56 -1.51 -11.32
CA THR A 115 8.80 -0.99 -12.67
C THR A 115 7.76 -1.51 -13.66
N LYS A 116 7.44 -2.79 -13.57
CA LYS A 116 6.48 -3.42 -14.48
C LYS A 116 5.08 -2.79 -14.37
N TYR A 117 4.62 -2.54 -13.15
CA TYR A 117 3.34 -1.85 -12.95
C TYR A 117 3.39 -0.40 -13.41
N LEU A 118 4.47 0.30 -13.12
CA LEU A 118 4.65 1.69 -13.56
C LEU A 118 4.61 1.82 -15.08
N ASP A 119 5.30 0.94 -15.78
CA ASP A 119 5.37 0.96 -17.25
C ASP A 119 4.02 0.62 -17.90
N ALA A 120 3.27 -0.32 -17.32
CA ALA A 120 2.07 -0.84 -17.93
C ALA A 120 0.81 -0.04 -17.60
N TYR A 121 0.67 0.47 -16.35
CA TYR A 121 -0.63 0.84 -15.81
C TYR A 121 -0.68 2.19 -15.09
N SER A 122 0.34 3.01 -15.15
CA SER A 122 0.41 4.21 -14.32
C SER A 122 -0.43 5.41 -14.77
N ASP A 123 -1.15 5.31 -15.88
CA ASP A 123 -1.79 6.48 -16.51
C ASP A 123 -2.81 7.21 -15.63
N LYS A 124 -3.59 6.48 -14.85
CA LYS A 124 -4.65 7.05 -14.00
C LYS A 124 -4.22 7.26 -12.55
N ALA A 125 -3.11 6.69 -12.14
CA ALA A 125 -2.63 6.84 -10.77
C ALA A 125 -2.19 8.28 -10.53
N GLU A 126 -2.62 8.85 -9.41
CA GLU A 126 -2.29 10.22 -9.01
C GLU A 126 -1.24 10.23 -7.90
N VAL A 127 -1.25 9.19 -7.06
CA VAL A 127 -0.31 9.06 -5.95
C VAL A 127 0.07 7.59 -5.77
N ILE A 128 1.33 7.38 -5.44
CA ILE A 128 1.84 6.05 -5.08
C ILE A 128 2.48 6.17 -3.71
N VAL A 129 2.24 5.18 -2.86
CA VAL A 129 2.85 5.09 -1.53
C VAL A 129 3.75 3.86 -1.52
N TRP A 130 5.00 4.05 -1.10
CA TRP A 130 5.92 2.96 -0.84
C TRP A 130 6.16 2.88 0.67
N LEU A 131 5.99 1.70 1.24
CA LEU A 131 6.21 1.42 2.65
C LEU A 131 7.11 0.20 2.78
N GLY A 132 8.21 0.33 3.49
CA GLY A 132 9.14 -0.78 3.68
C GLY A 132 10.31 -0.42 4.58
N PRO A 133 11.28 -1.34 4.70
CA PRO A 133 12.50 -1.06 5.45
C PRO A 133 13.28 0.09 4.83
N ARG A 134 13.85 0.96 5.67
CA ARG A 134 14.69 2.07 5.19
C ARG A 134 15.84 1.58 4.32
N VAL A 135 16.41 0.45 4.67
CA VAL A 135 17.55 -0.11 3.94
C VAL A 135 17.20 -0.52 2.52
N ASP A 136 15.94 -0.78 2.23
CA ASP A 136 15.51 -1.21 0.89
C ASP A 136 15.23 -0.05 -0.05
N TRP A 137 14.98 1.15 0.47
CA TRP A 137 14.56 2.28 -0.38
C TRP A 137 15.55 2.58 -1.51
N ALA A 138 16.85 2.46 -1.26
CA ALA A 138 17.85 2.71 -2.28
C ALA A 138 17.69 1.81 -3.52
N ASP A 139 17.15 0.60 -3.35
CA ASP A 139 16.90 -0.33 -4.45
C ASP A 139 15.63 0.02 -5.24
N TYR A 140 14.67 0.69 -4.63
CA TYR A 140 13.39 1.05 -5.24
C TYR A 140 13.37 2.48 -5.81
N GLU A 141 14.14 3.39 -5.23
CA GLU A 141 14.17 4.79 -5.65
C GLU A 141 14.39 4.95 -7.16
N PRO A 142 15.34 4.23 -7.80
CA PRO A 142 15.54 4.36 -9.24
C PRO A 142 14.30 4.03 -10.08
N CYS A 143 13.45 3.10 -9.63
CA CYS A 143 12.23 2.75 -10.35
C CYS A 143 11.34 3.97 -10.53
N PHE A 144 11.22 4.78 -9.48
CA PHE A 144 10.38 5.97 -9.48
C PHE A 144 11.07 7.16 -10.15
N ARG A 145 12.36 7.36 -9.89
CA ARG A 145 13.14 8.42 -10.52
C ARG A 145 13.09 8.35 -12.04
N GLU A 146 13.08 7.15 -12.59
CA GLU A 146 13.04 6.89 -14.04
C GLU A 146 11.60 6.81 -14.59
N SER A 147 10.59 7.05 -13.77
CA SER A 147 9.18 6.99 -14.14
C SER A 147 8.56 8.39 -14.15
N ALA A 148 7.26 8.43 -14.51
CA ALA A 148 6.47 9.65 -14.41
C ALA A 148 6.25 10.08 -12.94
N PHE A 149 6.43 9.17 -11.98
CA PHE A 149 6.26 9.42 -10.55
C PHE A 149 7.57 9.78 -9.87
N SER A 150 8.27 10.75 -10.43
CA SER A 150 9.60 11.14 -9.97
C SER A 150 9.61 12.24 -8.89
N GLU A 151 8.45 12.76 -8.52
CA GLU A 151 8.35 13.71 -7.42
C GLU A 151 8.21 12.95 -6.10
N VAL A 152 9.27 12.99 -5.29
CA VAL A 152 9.40 12.18 -4.08
C VAL A 152 9.23 13.05 -2.84
N SER A 153 8.34 12.63 -1.94
CA SER A 153 8.16 13.26 -0.63
C SER A 153 8.45 12.25 0.47
N LEU A 154 9.17 12.70 1.50
CA LEU A 154 9.51 11.90 2.67
C LEU A 154 8.87 12.54 3.90
N PRO A 155 7.57 12.32 4.12
CA PRO A 155 6.88 12.97 5.23
C PRO A 155 7.42 12.48 6.58
N ALA A 156 7.52 13.41 7.54
CA ALA A 156 7.97 13.10 8.89
C ALA A 156 6.79 12.80 9.80
N GLU A 157 7.08 12.05 10.86
CA GLU A 157 6.10 11.80 11.94
C GLU A 157 4.81 11.14 11.46
N VAL A 158 4.94 10.20 10.54
CA VAL A 158 3.77 9.51 9.95
C VAL A 158 3.45 8.20 10.66
N GLY A 159 4.09 7.90 11.78
CA GLY A 159 3.75 6.74 12.60
C GLY A 159 4.33 5.41 12.14
N VAL A 160 5.45 5.44 11.40
CA VAL A 160 6.19 4.23 11.04
C VAL A 160 7.27 3.92 12.08
N ALA A 161 7.68 2.65 12.15
CA ALA A 161 8.78 2.26 13.03
C ALA A 161 10.09 2.92 12.58
N PRO A 162 11.08 3.09 13.50
CA PRO A 162 12.34 3.76 13.16
C PRO A 162 13.12 3.11 12.02
N TYR A 163 13.00 1.80 11.83
CA TYR A 163 13.66 1.05 10.76
C TYR A 163 12.84 1.00 9.46
N GLU A 164 11.66 1.59 9.47
CA GLU A 164 10.78 1.65 8.31
C GLU A 164 10.67 3.08 7.80
N MET A 165 10.21 3.23 6.55
CA MET A 165 9.92 4.55 6.01
C MET A 165 8.71 4.50 5.10
N LEU A 166 8.05 5.64 5.01
CA LEU A 166 6.95 5.88 4.09
C LEU A 166 7.41 6.92 3.07
N VAL A 167 7.23 6.60 1.80
CA VAL A 167 7.56 7.50 0.69
C VAL A 167 6.29 7.77 -0.10
N VAL A 168 6.02 9.02 -0.39
CA VAL A 168 4.90 9.43 -1.24
C VAL A 168 5.47 9.88 -2.58
N LEU A 169 4.93 9.32 -3.66
CA LEU A 169 5.39 9.59 -5.01
C LEU A 169 4.23 10.16 -5.83
N GLN A 170 4.52 11.26 -6.51
CA GLN A 170 3.55 11.94 -7.35
C GLN A 170 4.14 12.18 -8.73
N ARG A 171 3.26 12.46 -9.70
CA ARG A 171 3.71 12.80 -11.04
C ARG A 171 4.45 14.11 -11.00
N LYS A 172 5.53 14.18 -11.75
CA LYS A 172 6.26 15.44 -11.95
C LYS A 172 5.37 16.40 -12.75
N SER A 173 5.16 17.57 -12.17
CA SER A 173 4.39 18.63 -12.80
C SER A 173 5.20 19.40 -13.85
#